data_4e5f8c466606079af3feb77b5d746225
#
_entry.id   4e5f8c466606079af3feb77b5d746225
#
_cell.length_a   1.000
_cell.length_b   1.000
_cell.length_c   1.000
_cell.angle_alpha   90.00
_cell.angle_beta   90.00
_cell.angle_gamma   90.00
#
_symmetry.space_group_name_H-M   'P 1'
#
loop_
_entity.id
_entity.type
_entity.pdbx_description
1 polymer ?
#
loop_
_entity_poly.entity_id
_entity_poly.type
_entity_poly.pdbx_seq_one_letter_code
_entity_poly.pdbx_strand_id
1 'polypeptide(L)'
;MAKYVPDVTTNRWIIIAEGRSKRPKDTGKPQPGTNKICVFCPGFEKLSGGEVYRIGPGEPDTPGWQVRVIANKYPITDFHEVIIHSPDDKRDIDSLPLDHVHKILLTFRERYNFHSKNGHVLIFNNVGDAAGASISHPHSQLVVIPKQINLDALTFEPIMNTVGESAHFTVFCPDFSQWPFEVWIAPKKRGEYFGQISQEAIGDLAAVLQDTLKKLIFHLTTGQHFHPGVPMVTFKDGPAYNFYIHHGQDWYIRIIPRLVHRAGLELGTGLSVNIIDPVDAAEILRQEIR
;
A
#
# COMPACT_ATOMS: atom_id res chain seq x y z
N MET A 1 -5.29 5.91 23.73
CA MET A 1 -3.92 6.34 23.38
C MET A 1 -3.09 5.11 23.05
N ALA A 2 -2.36 5.13 21.96
CA ALA A 2 -1.40 4.07 21.62
C ALA A 2 -0.22 4.13 22.61
N LYS A 3 0.30 2.98 23.03
CA LYS A 3 1.48 2.91 23.89
C LYS A 3 2.71 2.58 23.03
N TYR A 4 3.69 3.46 23.02
CA TYR A 4 4.96 3.28 22.32
C TYR A 4 6.04 2.87 23.32
N VAL A 5 6.69 1.74 23.07
CA VAL A 5 7.74 1.18 23.93
C VAL A 5 9.02 1.08 23.13
N PRO A 6 10.10 1.80 23.51
CA PRO A 6 11.38 1.67 22.84
C PRO A 6 12.06 0.36 23.25
N ASP A 7 12.63 -0.34 22.28
CA ASP A 7 13.67 -1.32 22.53
C ASP A 7 15.02 -0.59 22.55
N VAL A 8 15.51 -0.35 23.75
CA VAL A 8 16.75 0.43 23.96
C VAL A 8 18.01 -0.26 23.40
N THR A 9 17.91 -1.55 23.09
CA THR A 9 19.04 -2.34 22.58
C THR A 9 19.18 -2.23 21.05
N THR A 10 18.03 -2.18 20.35
CA THR A 10 18.00 -2.22 18.87
C THR A 10 17.53 -0.93 18.22
N ASN A 11 17.23 0.12 19.01
CA ASN A 11 16.57 1.35 18.55
C ASN A 11 15.21 1.13 17.85
N ARG A 12 14.60 -0.03 18.03
CA ARG A 12 13.27 -0.33 17.49
C ARG A 12 12.20 0.10 18.47
N TRP A 13 11.02 0.39 17.94
CA TRP A 13 9.86 0.76 18.73
C TRP A 13 8.75 -0.28 18.57
N ILE A 14 8.08 -0.55 19.67
CA ILE A 14 6.92 -1.45 19.71
C ILE A 14 5.70 -0.61 19.97
N ILE A 15 4.65 -0.79 19.16
CA ILE A 15 3.34 -0.19 19.40
C ILE A 15 2.45 -1.23 20.04
N ILE A 16 2.01 -0.99 21.27
CA ILE A 16 1.06 -1.85 21.98
C ILE A 16 -0.34 -1.30 21.70
N ALA A 17 -1.12 -2.04 20.91
CA ALA A 17 -2.47 -1.70 20.48
C ALA A 17 -3.44 -2.87 20.81
N GLU A 18 -3.75 -3.07 22.09
CA GLU A 18 -4.54 -4.20 22.59
C GLU A 18 -5.93 -4.31 21.93
N GLY A 19 -6.56 -3.17 21.64
CA GLY A 19 -7.86 -3.12 20.96
C GLY A 19 -7.90 -3.82 19.60
N ARG A 20 -6.75 -4.02 18.95
CA ARG A 20 -6.67 -4.70 17.66
C ARG A 20 -6.91 -6.21 17.73
N SER A 21 -6.80 -6.82 18.90
CA SER A 21 -7.16 -8.23 19.10
C SER A 21 -8.63 -8.52 18.76
N LYS A 22 -9.50 -7.51 18.86
CA LYS A 22 -10.94 -7.57 18.54
C LYS A 22 -11.26 -7.26 17.07
N ARG A 23 -10.24 -7.01 16.22
CA ARG A 23 -10.43 -6.69 14.81
C ARG A 23 -11.02 -7.90 14.06
N PRO A 24 -12.14 -7.74 13.33
CA PRO A 24 -12.68 -8.81 12.52
C PRO A 24 -11.72 -9.15 11.37
N LYS A 25 -11.66 -10.43 11.01
CA LYS A 25 -10.97 -10.91 9.80
C LYS A 25 -12.02 -11.38 8.80
N ASP A 26 -12.03 -10.79 7.62
CA ASP A 26 -13.00 -11.06 6.56
C ASP A 26 -12.36 -11.59 5.26
N THR A 27 -11.04 -11.76 5.24
CA THR A 27 -10.28 -12.25 4.07
C THR A 27 -10.25 -13.78 3.94
N GLY A 28 -10.90 -14.52 4.84
CA GLY A 28 -11.02 -15.99 4.74
C GLY A 28 -11.94 -16.42 3.61
N LYS A 29 -11.71 -17.67 3.09
CA LYS A 29 -12.61 -18.28 2.08
C LYS A 29 -14.07 -18.18 2.54
N PRO A 30 -15.00 -17.77 1.65
CA PRO A 30 -16.41 -17.68 2.01
C PRO A 30 -16.89 -19.01 2.59
N GLN A 31 -17.39 -19.00 3.81
CA GLN A 31 -18.09 -20.19 4.32
C GLN A 31 -19.47 -20.27 3.68
N PRO A 32 -19.86 -21.43 3.12
CA PRO A 32 -21.19 -21.59 2.54
C PRO A 32 -22.27 -21.23 3.58
N GLY A 33 -23.18 -20.33 3.21
CA GLY A 33 -24.32 -19.95 4.05
C GLY A 33 -24.15 -18.75 4.98
N THR A 34 -22.98 -18.06 4.97
CA THR A 34 -22.82 -16.80 5.72
C THR A 34 -22.87 -15.61 4.76
N ASN A 35 -23.98 -14.86 4.76
CA ASN A 35 -24.04 -13.52 4.17
C ASN A 35 -23.19 -12.57 5.03
N LYS A 36 -21.88 -12.52 4.81
CA LYS A 36 -21.02 -11.54 5.48
C LYS A 36 -21.36 -10.16 4.97
N ILE A 37 -21.80 -9.28 5.88
CA ILE A 37 -22.04 -7.88 5.58
C ILE A 37 -20.70 -7.18 5.41
N CYS A 38 -20.46 -6.62 4.23
CA CYS A 38 -19.30 -5.75 3.98
C CYS A 38 -19.56 -4.37 4.61
N VAL A 39 -18.87 -4.06 5.69
CA VAL A 39 -19.04 -2.79 6.42
C VAL A 39 -18.54 -1.56 5.65
N PHE A 40 -17.84 -1.75 4.52
CA PHE A 40 -17.38 -0.67 3.65
C PHE A 40 -18.25 -0.49 2.40
N CYS A 41 -19.17 -1.42 2.13
CA CYS A 41 -20.08 -1.32 1.00
C CYS A 41 -21.15 -0.22 1.21
N PRO A 42 -21.66 0.41 0.13
CA PRO A 42 -22.76 1.36 0.21
C PRO A 42 -23.98 0.78 0.90
N GLY A 43 -24.64 1.61 1.73
CA GLY A 43 -25.78 1.21 2.55
C GLY A 43 -25.42 0.71 3.95
N PHE A 44 -24.12 0.45 4.22
CA PHE A 44 -23.63 -0.02 5.52
C PHE A 44 -22.68 0.98 6.21
N GLU A 45 -22.67 2.24 5.76
CA GLU A 45 -21.74 3.30 6.21
C GLU A 45 -21.76 3.45 7.73
N LYS A 46 -22.93 3.35 8.36
CA LYS A 46 -23.10 3.48 9.82
C LYS A 46 -22.48 2.33 10.62
N LEU A 47 -22.17 1.21 10.00
CA LEU A 47 -21.52 0.06 10.64
C LEU A 47 -20.00 0.20 10.73
N SER A 48 -19.42 1.05 9.91
CA SER A 48 -17.97 1.35 9.91
C SER A 48 -17.59 2.43 10.92
N GLY A 49 -16.40 2.97 10.90
CA GLY A 49 -16.02 4.16 11.67
C GLY A 49 -16.72 5.41 11.16
N GLY A 50 -16.79 6.46 11.97
CA GLY A 50 -17.34 7.75 11.55
C GLY A 50 -16.56 8.34 10.37
N GLU A 51 -17.28 8.88 9.40
CA GLU A 51 -16.68 9.48 8.22
C GLU A 51 -16.02 10.81 8.57
N VAL A 52 -14.77 10.99 8.12
CA VAL A 52 -13.97 12.19 8.36
C VAL A 52 -13.67 12.98 7.09
N TYR A 53 -13.84 12.33 5.91
CA TYR A 53 -13.65 12.97 4.61
C TYR A 53 -14.29 12.12 3.50
N ARG A 54 -14.74 12.76 2.41
CA ARG A 54 -15.20 12.08 1.19
C ARG A 54 -14.90 12.87 -0.08
N ILE A 55 -14.85 12.16 -1.18
CA ILE A 55 -15.08 12.68 -2.52
C ILE A 55 -16.40 12.11 -3.01
N GLY A 56 -17.29 12.97 -3.52
CA GLY A 56 -18.62 12.60 -3.99
C GLY A 56 -19.74 13.28 -3.20
N PRO A 57 -20.97 13.25 -3.73
CA PRO A 57 -22.13 13.88 -3.10
C PRO A 57 -22.63 13.13 -1.86
N GLY A 58 -23.56 13.75 -1.14
CA GLY A 58 -24.25 13.18 0.02
C GLY A 58 -23.69 13.65 1.35
N GLU A 59 -24.46 13.40 2.40
CA GLU A 59 -24.09 13.71 3.78
C GLU A 59 -23.11 12.65 4.33
N PRO A 60 -22.28 12.96 5.36
CA PRO A 60 -21.45 11.99 6.03
C PRO A 60 -22.23 10.72 6.44
N ASP A 61 -21.57 9.57 6.35
CA ASP A 61 -22.15 8.25 6.68
C ASP A 61 -23.43 7.89 5.92
N THR A 62 -23.55 8.40 4.67
CA THR A 62 -24.62 8.03 3.71
C THR A 62 -24.04 7.62 2.35
N PRO A 63 -24.76 6.86 1.52
CA PRO A 63 -24.34 6.53 0.15
C PRO A 63 -24.11 7.76 -0.74
N GLY A 64 -23.45 7.58 -1.90
CA GLY A 64 -23.15 8.62 -2.88
C GLY A 64 -21.67 9.01 -2.94
N TRP A 65 -20.86 8.55 -1.99
CA TRP A 65 -19.43 8.78 -2.01
C TRP A 65 -18.74 8.04 -3.17
N GLN A 66 -17.62 8.56 -3.61
CA GLN A 66 -16.73 7.94 -4.60
C GLN A 66 -15.46 7.43 -3.92
N VAL A 67 -14.87 8.23 -3.03
CA VAL A 67 -13.81 7.82 -2.10
C VAL A 67 -14.28 8.23 -0.70
N ARG A 68 -14.11 7.36 0.29
CA ARG A 68 -14.59 7.60 1.65
C ARG A 68 -13.47 7.37 2.67
N VAL A 69 -13.31 8.30 3.60
CA VAL A 69 -12.33 8.18 4.69
C VAL A 69 -13.05 8.12 6.02
N ILE A 70 -12.71 7.13 6.82
CA ILE A 70 -13.30 6.90 8.14
C ILE A 70 -12.23 6.79 9.22
N ALA A 71 -12.57 7.15 10.44
CA ALA A 71 -11.74 6.83 11.60
C ALA A 71 -11.70 5.31 11.82
N ASN A 72 -10.51 4.73 12.01
CA ASN A 72 -10.40 3.29 12.23
C ASN A 72 -10.92 2.90 13.62
N LYS A 73 -11.88 1.98 13.70
CA LYS A 73 -12.44 1.48 14.95
C LYS A 73 -11.42 0.72 15.83
N TYR A 74 -10.36 0.21 15.22
CA TYR A 74 -9.31 -0.57 15.88
C TYR A 74 -7.94 0.07 15.60
N PRO A 75 -7.69 1.28 16.13
CA PRO A 75 -6.54 2.07 15.76
C PRO A 75 -5.22 1.44 16.22
N ILE A 76 -4.16 1.61 15.41
CA ILE A 76 -2.77 1.27 15.78
C ILE A 76 -2.12 2.44 16.51
N THR A 77 -2.42 3.66 16.05
CA THR A 77 -1.89 4.92 16.55
C THR A 77 -3.05 5.82 16.94
N ASP A 78 -2.80 6.94 17.61
CA ASP A 78 -3.86 7.87 18.02
C ASP A 78 -4.62 8.48 16.83
N PHE A 79 -3.94 8.66 15.70
CA PHE A 79 -4.55 9.04 14.41
C PHE A 79 -4.42 7.88 13.44
N HIS A 80 -5.52 7.21 13.17
CA HIS A 80 -5.58 6.09 12.25
C HIS A 80 -6.86 6.16 11.42
N GLU A 81 -6.71 6.31 10.13
CA GLU A 81 -7.81 6.39 9.16
C GLU A 81 -7.80 5.19 8.21
N VAL A 82 -8.97 4.88 7.68
CA VAL A 82 -9.16 3.93 6.58
C VAL A 82 -9.68 4.72 5.39
N ILE A 83 -9.03 4.59 4.26
CA ILE A 83 -9.39 5.24 2.99
C ILE A 83 -9.98 4.17 2.10
N ILE A 84 -11.30 4.14 1.97
CA ILE A 84 -12.05 3.19 1.14
C ILE A 84 -11.99 3.71 -0.29
N HIS A 85 -11.44 2.90 -1.21
CA HIS A 85 -11.05 3.34 -2.54
C HIS A 85 -12.24 3.66 -3.42
N SER A 86 -13.30 2.87 -3.38
CA SER A 86 -14.50 3.07 -4.19
C SER A 86 -15.71 2.36 -3.57
N PRO A 87 -16.94 2.62 -4.04
CA PRO A 87 -18.12 1.81 -3.68
C PRO A 87 -18.07 0.37 -4.21
N ASP A 88 -17.20 0.08 -5.19
CA ASP A 88 -17.00 -1.23 -5.78
C ASP A 88 -16.09 -2.07 -4.88
N ASP A 89 -16.59 -3.21 -4.40
CA ASP A 89 -15.87 -4.12 -3.51
C ASP A 89 -14.96 -5.13 -4.24
N LYS A 90 -14.87 -5.03 -5.58
CA LYS A 90 -14.12 -5.96 -6.44
C LYS A 90 -12.90 -5.32 -7.10
N ARG A 91 -13.06 -4.10 -7.64
CA ARG A 91 -12.02 -3.40 -8.38
C ARG A 91 -11.18 -2.53 -7.46
N ASP A 92 -9.87 -2.61 -7.61
CA ASP A 92 -8.92 -1.76 -6.90
C ASP A 92 -8.13 -0.85 -7.88
N ILE A 93 -7.08 -0.22 -7.42
CA ILE A 93 -6.23 0.74 -8.16
C ILE A 93 -5.79 0.18 -9.53
N ASP A 94 -5.48 -1.12 -9.59
CA ASP A 94 -5.08 -1.80 -10.83
C ASP A 94 -6.20 -1.81 -11.90
N SER A 95 -7.47 -1.82 -11.51
CA SER A 95 -8.61 -2.10 -12.40
C SER A 95 -9.72 -1.05 -12.39
N LEU A 96 -9.67 -0.07 -11.49
CA LEU A 96 -10.57 1.08 -11.49
C LEU A 96 -10.32 2.01 -12.70
N PRO A 97 -11.29 2.83 -13.13
CA PRO A 97 -11.05 3.90 -14.09
C PRO A 97 -9.94 4.85 -13.61
N LEU A 98 -9.09 5.31 -14.53
CA LEU A 98 -7.92 6.13 -14.18
C LEU A 98 -8.29 7.43 -13.44
N ASP A 99 -9.41 8.07 -13.83
CA ASP A 99 -9.93 9.25 -13.16
C ASP A 99 -10.35 8.97 -11.71
N HIS A 100 -10.74 7.73 -11.42
CA HIS A 100 -11.05 7.28 -10.07
C HIS A 100 -9.77 7.04 -9.24
N VAL A 101 -8.74 6.42 -9.84
CA VAL A 101 -7.41 6.28 -9.20
C VAL A 101 -6.83 7.66 -8.86
N HIS A 102 -6.98 8.63 -9.76
CA HIS A 102 -6.60 10.01 -9.48
C HIS A 102 -7.31 10.58 -8.23
N LYS A 103 -8.62 10.33 -8.04
CA LYS A 103 -9.36 10.74 -6.83
C LYS A 103 -8.83 10.08 -5.55
N ILE A 104 -8.44 8.80 -5.62
CA ILE A 104 -7.81 8.10 -4.48
C ILE A 104 -6.51 8.80 -4.09
N LEU A 105 -5.62 9.09 -5.05
CA LEU A 105 -4.35 9.77 -4.79
C LEU A 105 -4.52 11.21 -4.32
N LEU A 106 -5.52 11.94 -4.83
CA LEU A 106 -5.91 13.23 -4.28
C LEU A 106 -6.31 13.12 -2.81
N THR A 107 -7.10 12.10 -2.46
CA THR A 107 -7.48 11.84 -1.07
C THR A 107 -6.27 11.53 -0.21
N PHE A 108 -5.30 10.76 -0.72
CA PHE A 108 -4.04 10.51 -0.01
C PHE A 108 -3.30 11.81 0.30
N ARG A 109 -3.14 12.70 -0.69
CA ARG A 109 -2.48 14.01 -0.50
C ARG A 109 -3.22 14.88 0.51
N GLU A 110 -4.54 15.00 0.39
CA GLU A 110 -5.36 15.82 1.29
C GLU A 110 -5.27 15.32 2.74
N ARG A 111 -5.38 14.00 2.95
CA ARG A 111 -5.29 13.42 4.30
C ARG A 111 -3.87 13.48 4.85
N TYR A 112 -2.85 13.29 3.99
CA TYR A 112 -1.45 13.51 4.37
C TYR A 112 -1.25 14.93 4.90
N ASN A 113 -1.66 15.94 4.14
CA ASN A 113 -1.51 17.35 4.52
C ASN A 113 -2.28 17.70 5.80
N PHE A 114 -3.48 17.17 5.96
CA PHE A 114 -4.28 17.37 7.17
C PHE A 114 -3.55 16.90 8.43
N HIS A 115 -2.85 15.77 8.35
CA HIS A 115 -2.18 15.14 9.48
C HIS A 115 -0.68 15.48 9.62
N SER A 116 -0.03 16.08 8.64
CA SER A 116 1.42 16.32 8.59
C SER A 116 1.98 17.08 9.80
N LYS A 117 1.17 17.95 10.43
CA LYS A 117 1.54 18.69 11.64
C LYS A 117 1.60 17.80 12.89
N ASN A 118 0.90 16.66 12.89
CA ASN A 118 0.75 15.79 14.07
C ASN A 118 1.88 14.76 14.21
N GLY A 119 2.65 14.49 13.15
CA GLY A 119 3.73 13.50 13.18
C GLY A 119 4.18 13.08 11.79
N HIS A 120 4.85 11.92 11.73
CA HIS A 120 5.16 11.24 10.47
C HIS A 120 3.90 10.56 9.95
N VAL A 121 3.44 10.96 8.78
CA VAL A 121 2.26 10.36 8.13
C VAL A 121 2.71 9.21 7.25
N LEU A 122 2.23 8.01 7.52
CA LEU A 122 2.42 6.83 6.70
C LEU A 122 1.09 6.42 6.07
N ILE A 123 1.03 6.39 4.74
CA ILE A 123 -0.09 5.80 3.99
C ILE A 123 0.38 4.45 3.48
N PHE A 124 -0.42 3.41 3.70
CA PHE A 124 -0.10 2.06 3.27
C PHE A 124 -1.35 1.29 2.83
N ASN A 125 -1.12 0.30 1.99
CA ASN A 125 -2.15 -0.59 1.47
C ASN A 125 -1.75 -2.05 1.73
N ASN A 126 -2.73 -2.90 2.00
CA ASN A 126 -2.55 -4.34 2.14
C ASN A 126 -3.61 -5.03 1.28
N VAL A 127 -3.18 -5.73 0.24
CA VAL A 127 -4.05 -6.50 -0.65
C VAL A 127 -3.81 -7.99 -0.46
N GLY A 128 -4.87 -8.75 -0.25
CA GLY A 128 -4.81 -10.20 -0.04
C GLY A 128 -4.42 -10.60 1.39
N ASP A 129 -4.76 -11.84 1.75
CA ASP A 129 -4.57 -12.38 3.11
C ASP A 129 -3.08 -12.49 3.47
N ALA A 130 -2.25 -12.95 2.53
CA ALA A 130 -0.80 -13.06 2.72
C ALA A 130 -0.11 -11.70 2.96
N ALA A 131 -0.75 -10.59 2.57
CA ALA A 131 -0.30 -9.23 2.85
C ALA A 131 -0.89 -8.65 4.16
N GLY A 132 -1.69 -9.43 4.90
CA GLY A 132 -2.28 -9.02 6.17
C GLY A 132 -3.52 -8.13 6.01
N ALA A 133 -4.19 -8.15 4.86
CA ALA A 133 -5.51 -7.57 4.72
C ALA A 133 -6.50 -8.27 5.68
N SER A 134 -7.45 -7.53 6.24
CA SER A 134 -8.49 -8.09 7.12
C SER A 134 -9.88 -7.96 6.55
N ILE A 135 -10.05 -7.07 5.58
CA ILE A 135 -11.29 -6.82 4.84
C ILE A 135 -10.92 -6.83 3.37
N SER A 136 -11.69 -7.55 2.56
CA SER A 136 -11.44 -7.71 1.13
C SER A 136 -11.79 -6.48 0.31
N HIS A 137 -12.76 -5.67 0.76
CA HIS A 137 -13.12 -4.42 0.09
C HIS A 137 -11.89 -3.49 -0.03
N PRO A 138 -11.51 -3.04 -1.23
CA PRO A 138 -10.28 -2.29 -1.46
C PRO A 138 -10.17 -1.02 -0.63
N HIS A 139 -9.10 -0.91 0.14
CA HIS A 139 -8.85 0.23 1.01
C HIS A 139 -7.38 0.40 1.35
N SER A 140 -6.97 1.63 1.57
CA SER A 140 -5.68 1.99 2.18
C SER A 140 -5.88 2.46 3.61
N GLN A 141 -4.80 2.59 4.34
CA GLN A 141 -4.79 3.08 5.70
C GLN A 141 -3.79 4.23 5.83
N LEU A 142 -4.11 5.17 6.70
CA LEU A 142 -3.23 6.26 7.10
C LEU A 142 -3.03 6.20 8.62
N VAL A 143 -1.78 6.23 9.04
CA VAL A 143 -1.41 6.36 10.46
C VAL A 143 -0.46 7.53 10.66
N VAL A 144 -0.50 8.10 11.87
CA VAL A 144 0.45 9.15 12.27
C VAL A 144 1.29 8.63 13.41
N ILE A 145 2.60 8.72 13.24
CA ILE A 145 3.59 8.27 14.23
C ILE A 145 4.26 9.51 14.83
N PRO A 146 4.41 9.59 16.16
CA PRO A 146 5.07 10.75 16.80
C PRO A 146 6.45 11.05 16.21
N LYS A 147 6.78 12.34 16.01
CA LYS A 147 8.04 12.77 15.42
C LYS A 147 9.29 12.34 16.19
N GLN A 148 9.13 12.03 17.47
CA GLN A 148 10.21 11.55 18.33
C GLN A 148 10.64 10.11 18.04
N ILE A 149 9.84 9.37 17.27
CA ILE A 149 10.12 8.00 16.90
C ILE A 149 10.89 8.00 15.58
N ASN A 150 12.13 7.52 15.62
CA ASN A 150 12.90 7.29 14.41
C ASN A 150 12.30 6.08 13.67
N LEU A 151 11.94 6.29 12.43
CA LEU A 151 11.47 5.25 11.55
C LEU A 151 12.60 4.80 10.64
N ASP A 152 12.65 3.49 10.36
CA ASP A 152 13.58 2.95 9.38
C ASP A 152 13.30 3.61 8.02
N ALA A 153 14.34 4.15 7.40
CA ALA A 153 14.28 4.75 6.09
C ALA A 153 15.25 4.02 5.16
N LEU A 154 14.77 3.65 4.00
CA LEU A 154 15.60 3.17 2.91
C LEU A 154 15.80 4.34 1.94
N THR A 155 17.04 4.57 1.52
CA THR A 155 17.31 5.49 0.42
C THR A 155 16.93 4.81 -0.91
N PHE A 156 16.45 5.58 -1.87
CA PHE A 156 16.18 5.05 -3.20
C PHE A 156 17.31 5.29 -4.20
N GLU A 157 18.44 5.77 -3.74
CA GLU A 157 19.65 5.92 -4.54
C GLU A 157 20.66 4.77 -4.29
N PRO A 158 21.38 4.32 -5.32
CA PRO A 158 21.21 4.69 -6.72
C PRO A 158 19.96 4.04 -7.34
N ILE A 159 19.35 4.71 -8.35
CA ILE A 159 18.28 4.13 -9.16
C ILE A 159 18.92 3.17 -10.16
N MET A 160 18.60 1.90 -10.02
CA MET A 160 19.07 0.79 -10.87
C MET A 160 17.88 -0.02 -11.37
N ASN A 161 18.09 -0.83 -12.41
CA ASN A 161 17.08 -1.75 -12.94
C ASN A 161 15.75 -1.06 -13.23
N THR A 162 15.79 0.02 -14.03
CA THR A 162 14.61 0.78 -14.40
C THR A 162 13.61 -0.08 -15.16
N VAL A 163 12.37 -0.08 -14.69
CA VAL A 163 11.21 -0.73 -15.32
C VAL A 163 10.57 0.21 -16.34
N GLY A 164 10.42 1.48 -15.98
CA GLY A 164 9.83 2.51 -16.83
C GLY A 164 9.99 3.91 -16.27
N GLU A 165 9.67 4.89 -17.10
CA GLU A 165 9.72 6.31 -16.73
C GLU A 165 8.49 7.04 -17.27
N SER A 166 8.08 8.07 -16.54
CA SER A 166 7.06 9.02 -16.96
C SER A 166 7.61 10.46 -16.90
N ALA A 167 6.76 11.44 -17.09
CA ALA A 167 7.16 12.84 -16.94
C ALA A 167 7.74 13.16 -15.57
N HIS A 168 7.14 12.60 -14.50
CA HIS A 168 7.48 12.95 -13.11
C HIS A 168 8.09 11.82 -12.30
N PHE A 169 8.03 10.56 -12.76
CA PHE A 169 8.44 9.40 -11.97
C PHE A 169 9.37 8.45 -12.71
N THR A 170 10.16 7.72 -11.94
CA THR A 170 10.93 6.55 -12.37
C THR A 170 10.43 5.33 -11.62
N VAL A 171 10.18 4.23 -12.32
CA VAL A 171 9.81 2.91 -11.78
C VAL A 171 11.02 1.99 -11.90
N PHE A 172 11.42 1.33 -10.82
CA PHE A 172 12.64 0.52 -10.81
C PHE A 172 12.61 -0.57 -9.74
N CYS A 173 13.44 -1.60 -9.90
CA CYS A 173 13.70 -2.64 -8.92
C CYS A 173 15.08 -2.40 -8.29
N PRO A 174 15.18 -1.93 -7.03
CA PRO A 174 16.48 -1.64 -6.42
C PRO A 174 17.36 -2.88 -6.31
N ASP A 175 18.68 -2.76 -6.48
CA ASP A 175 19.63 -3.85 -6.28
C ASP A 175 19.55 -4.47 -4.87
N PHE A 176 19.16 -3.66 -3.90
CA PHE A 176 18.96 -4.07 -2.50
C PHE A 176 17.52 -4.53 -2.21
N SER A 177 16.74 -4.93 -3.21
CA SER A 177 15.40 -5.46 -3.04
C SER A 177 15.36 -6.58 -2.03
N GLN A 178 14.57 -6.42 -0.97
CA GLN A 178 14.45 -7.39 0.12
C GLN A 178 13.44 -8.52 -0.21
N TRP A 179 12.61 -8.31 -1.23
CA TRP A 179 11.53 -9.21 -1.61
C TRP A 179 11.54 -9.48 -3.11
N PRO A 180 11.16 -10.69 -3.55
CA PRO A 180 10.99 -10.98 -4.97
C PRO A 180 10.02 -10.00 -5.63
N PHE A 181 10.42 -9.44 -6.78
CA PHE A 181 9.64 -8.45 -7.53
C PHE A 181 9.28 -7.17 -6.74
N GLU A 182 10.07 -6.84 -5.75
CA GLU A 182 9.94 -5.53 -5.11
C GLU A 182 10.19 -4.43 -6.12
N VAL A 183 9.23 -3.51 -6.27
CA VAL A 183 9.30 -2.41 -7.24
C VAL A 183 8.99 -1.08 -6.57
N TRP A 184 9.72 -0.05 -6.96
CA TRP A 184 9.62 1.29 -6.39
C TRP A 184 9.22 2.31 -7.45
N ILE A 185 8.43 3.31 -7.04
CA ILE A 185 8.08 4.47 -7.84
C ILE A 185 8.62 5.69 -7.11
N ALA A 186 9.61 6.37 -7.66
CA ALA A 186 10.24 7.54 -7.06
C ALA A 186 10.02 8.78 -7.93
N PRO A 187 9.71 9.95 -7.33
CA PRO A 187 9.63 11.20 -8.07
C PRO A 187 11.01 11.62 -8.60
N LYS A 188 11.04 12.18 -9.81
CA LYS A 188 12.25 12.81 -10.39
C LYS A 188 12.62 14.10 -9.66
N LYS A 189 11.62 14.82 -9.14
CA LYS A 189 11.81 16.02 -8.33
C LYS A 189 12.16 15.64 -6.89
N ARG A 190 13.25 16.17 -6.39
CA ARG A 190 13.83 15.89 -5.08
C ARG A 190 13.48 16.96 -4.04
N GLY A 191 13.66 16.62 -2.78
CA GLY A 191 13.53 17.55 -1.65
C GLY A 191 12.10 17.85 -1.22
N GLU A 192 11.11 17.04 -1.67
CA GLU A 192 9.70 17.23 -1.34
C GLU A 192 9.13 16.08 -0.51
N TYR A 193 8.15 16.42 0.31
CA TYR A 193 7.27 15.43 0.94
C TYR A 193 6.11 15.08 0.03
N PHE A 194 5.50 13.92 0.20
CA PHE A 194 4.34 13.49 -0.61
C PHE A 194 3.21 14.53 -0.64
N GLY A 195 2.95 15.20 0.46
CA GLY A 195 1.92 16.25 0.53
C GLY A 195 2.15 17.45 -0.39
N GLN A 196 3.35 17.63 -0.91
CA GLN A 196 3.74 18.74 -1.80
C GLN A 196 3.64 18.38 -3.29
N ILE A 197 3.26 17.13 -3.62
CA ILE A 197 3.08 16.69 -5.01
C ILE A 197 2.08 17.59 -5.75
N SER A 198 2.44 18.02 -6.97
CA SER A 198 1.58 18.87 -7.79
C SER A 198 0.36 18.11 -8.31
N GLN A 199 -0.66 18.87 -8.76
CA GLN A 199 -1.86 18.28 -9.36
C GLN A 199 -1.53 17.47 -10.64
N GLU A 200 -0.62 17.99 -11.45
CA GLU A 200 -0.15 17.34 -12.67
C GLU A 200 0.59 16.03 -12.35
N ALA A 201 1.52 16.08 -11.39
CA ALA A 201 2.26 14.89 -10.96
C ALA A 201 1.34 13.83 -10.32
N ILE A 202 0.24 14.19 -9.64
CA ILE A 202 -0.76 13.22 -9.17
C ILE A 202 -1.43 12.49 -10.33
N GLY A 203 -1.76 13.21 -11.42
CA GLY A 203 -2.33 12.60 -12.62
C GLY A 203 -1.38 11.58 -13.25
N ASP A 204 -0.10 11.95 -13.35
CA ASP A 204 0.96 11.06 -13.85
C ASP A 204 1.17 9.85 -12.90
N LEU A 205 1.21 10.09 -11.58
CA LEU A 205 1.33 9.02 -10.58
C LEU A 205 0.18 8.02 -10.66
N ALA A 206 -1.05 8.47 -10.94
CA ALA A 206 -2.19 7.58 -11.08
C ALA A 206 -1.99 6.59 -12.22
N ALA A 207 -1.50 7.06 -13.37
CA ALA A 207 -1.20 6.20 -14.52
C ALA A 207 -0.04 5.24 -14.22
N VAL A 208 1.05 5.77 -13.66
CA VAL A 208 2.25 4.98 -13.33
C VAL A 208 1.96 3.90 -12.30
N LEU A 209 1.28 4.24 -11.21
CA LEU A 209 0.93 3.28 -10.15
C LEU A 209 -0.01 2.20 -10.69
N GLN A 210 -1.03 2.59 -11.46
CA GLN A 210 -1.97 1.65 -12.05
C GLN A 210 -1.28 0.67 -13.01
N ASP A 211 -0.44 1.18 -13.93
CA ASP A 211 0.31 0.34 -14.88
C ASP A 211 1.28 -0.61 -14.15
N THR A 212 2.02 -0.11 -13.17
CA THR A 212 2.93 -0.93 -12.37
C THR A 212 2.19 -2.07 -11.67
N LEU A 213 1.05 -1.79 -11.04
CA LEU A 213 0.25 -2.81 -10.36
C LEU A 213 -0.35 -3.81 -11.36
N LYS A 214 -0.85 -3.37 -12.52
CA LYS A 214 -1.35 -4.25 -13.58
C LYS A 214 -0.28 -5.23 -14.04
N LYS A 215 0.90 -4.74 -14.38
CA LYS A 215 2.05 -5.56 -14.81
C LYS A 215 2.45 -6.56 -13.72
N LEU A 216 2.63 -6.08 -12.49
CA LEU A 216 2.97 -6.93 -11.36
C LEU A 216 1.96 -8.07 -11.16
N ILE A 217 0.66 -7.74 -11.10
CA ILE A 217 -0.40 -8.71 -10.90
C ILE A 217 -0.45 -9.70 -12.06
N PHE A 218 -0.37 -9.22 -13.30
CA PHE A 218 -0.41 -10.07 -14.49
C PHE A 218 0.75 -11.10 -14.48
N HIS A 219 1.99 -10.65 -14.37
CA HIS A 219 3.16 -11.53 -14.42
C HIS A 219 3.18 -12.53 -13.26
N LEU A 220 2.85 -12.09 -12.05
CA LEU A 220 2.87 -12.94 -10.87
C LEU A 220 1.61 -13.81 -10.70
N THR A 221 0.58 -13.61 -11.52
CA THR A 221 -0.58 -14.50 -11.58
C THR A 221 -0.44 -15.54 -12.68
N THR A 222 0.03 -15.11 -13.87
CA THR A 222 0.08 -15.98 -15.05
C THR A 222 1.39 -16.76 -15.18
N GLY A 223 2.48 -16.29 -14.58
CA GLY A 223 3.83 -16.79 -14.80
C GLY A 223 4.38 -16.48 -16.19
N GLN A 224 3.70 -15.63 -16.97
CA GLN A 224 4.17 -15.25 -18.31
C GLN A 224 5.40 -14.36 -18.24
N HIS A 225 6.22 -14.44 -19.29
CA HIS A 225 7.47 -13.69 -19.48
C HIS A 225 8.61 -14.09 -18.54
N PHE A 226 8.44 -15.13 -17.71
CA PHE A 226 9.58 -15.75 -17.04
C PHE A 226 10.43 -16.48 -18.08
N HIS A 227 11.72 -16.18 -18.14
CA HIS A 227 12.66 -16.79 -19.08
C HIS A 227 13.48 -17.91 -18.41
N PRO A 228 14.10 -18.80 -19.18
CA PRO A 228 14.94 -19.87 -18.63
C PRO A 228 16.04 -19.34 -17.73
N GLY A 229 16.18 -19.96 -16.55
CA GLY A 229 17.16 -19.54 -15.53
C GLY A 229 16.58 -18.67 -14.42
N VAL A 230 15.43 -18.04 -14.62
CA VAL A 230 14.74 -17.29 -13.56
C VAL A 230 13.74 -18.18 -12.85
N PRO A 231 13.81 -18.31 -11.51
CA PRO A 231 12.82 -19.07 -10.76
C PRO A 231 11.41 -18.53 -10.98
N MET A 232 10.49 -19.38 -11.41
CA MET A 232 9.09 -18.99 -11.57
C MET A 232 8.40 -18.93 -10.20
N VAL A 233 8.06 -17.72 -9.76
CA VAL A 233 7.36 -17.47 -8.49
C VAL A 233 6.08 -16.71 -8.77
N THR A 234 4.96 -17.28 -8.35
CA THR A 234 3.63 -16.72 -8.58
C THR A 234 2.83 -16.62 -7.30
N PHE A 235 1.76 -15.82 -7.32
CA PHE A 235 0.81 -15.79 -6.22
C PHE A 235 0.10 -17.15 -6.06
N LYS A 236 -0.02 -17.61 -4.82
CA LYS A 236 -0.64 -18.92 -4.51
C LYS A 236 -2.17 -18.85 -4.46
N ASP A 237 -2.69 -17.82 -3.81
CA ASP A 237 -4.14 -17.67 -3.52
C ASP A 237 -4.68 -16.33 -4.05
N GLY A 238 -4.20 -15.91 -5.23
CA GLY A 238 -4.52 -14.61 -5.83
C GLY A 238 -3.57 -13.49 -5.41
N PRO A 239 -3.73 -12.28 -5.99
CA PRO A 239 -2.82 -11.17 -5.75
C PRO A 239 -2.67 -10.82 -4.28
N ALA A 240 -1.44 -10.77 -3.80
CA ALA A 240 -1.12 -10.39 -2.42
C ALA A 240 0.13 -9.49 -2.40
N TYR A 241 -0.06 -8.23 -2.07
CA TYR A 241 1.02 -7.25 -1.99
C TYR A 241 0.75 -6.18 -0.93
N ASN A 242 1.82 -5.57 -0.46
CA ASN A 242 1.75 -4.34 0.30
C ASN A 242 2.32 -3.21 -0.54
N PHE A 243 1.81 -2.00 -0.39
CA PHE A 243 2.57 -0.82 -0.73
C PHE A 243 2.49 0.22 0.39
N TYR A 244 3.47 1.10 0.44
CA TYR A 244 3.43 2.27 1.30
C TYR A 244 4.11 3.46 0.63
N ILE A 245 3.68 4.67 1.04
CA ILE A 245 4.30 5.93 0.68
C ILE A 245 5.28 6.27 1.80
N HIS A 246 6.58 6.42 1.47
CA HIS A 246 7.58 6.82 2.45
C HIS A 246 7.24 8.19 3.06
N HIS A 247 7.36 8.29 4.36
CA HIS A 247 6.90 9.42 5.17
C HIS A 247 7.81 10.65 5.15
N GLY A 248 9.07 10.51 4.68
CA GLY A 248 10.11 11.54 4.71
C GLY A 248 10.16 12.43 3.46
N GLN A 249 11.14 13.34 3.45
CA GLN A 249 11.58 13.98 2.22
C GLN A 249 12.10 12.93 1.23
N ASP A 250 12.08 13.28 -0.06
CA ASP A 250 12.40 12.32 -1.11
C ASP A 250 11.55 11.06 -1.00
N TRP A 251 10.24 11.27 -0.88
CA TRP A 251 9.27 10.21 -0.76
C TRP A 251 9.28 9.27 -1.99
N TYR A 252 8.83 8.06 -1.79
CA TYR A 252 8.65 7.05 -2.83
C TYR A 252 7.47 6.15 -2.48
N ILE A 253 6.94 5.44 -3.47
CA ILE A 253 6.05 4.30 -3.23
C ILE A 253 6.89 3.04 -3.34
N ARG A 254 6.88 2.21 -2.30
CA ARG A 254 7.47 0.88 -2.31
C ARG A 254 6.37 -0.15 -2.38
N ILE A 255 6.42 -1.03 -3.37
CA ILE A 255 5.47 -2.10 -3.61
C ILE A 255 6.16 -3.43 -3.35
N ILE A 256 5.57 -4.26 -2.50
CA ILE A 256 6.15 -5.51 -2.00
C ILE A 256 5.18 -6.65 -2.25
N PRO A 257 5.39 -7.48 -3.30
CA PRO A 257 4.63 -8.70 -3.48
C PRO A 257 4.89 -9.70 -2.34
N ARG A 258 3.84 -10.39 -1.91
CA ARG A 258 3.92 -11.35 -0.79
C ARG A 258 4.05 -12.78 -1.30
N LEU A 259 5.14 -13.05 -2.01
CA LEU A 259 5.45 -14.34 -2.63
C LEU A 259 6.16 -15.31 -1.67
N VAL A 260 6.89 -14.76 -0.71
CA VAL A 260 7.66 -15.50 0.30
C VAL A 260 7.38 -14.96 1.70
N HIS A 261 7.70 -15.75 2.71
CA HIS A 261 7.63 -15.36 4.11
C HIS A 261 9.04 -15.31 4.72
N ARG A 262 9.26 -14.39 5.64
CA ARG A 262 10.49 -14.40 6.46
C ARG A 262 10.45 -15.58 7.41
N ALA A 263 11.55 -16.32 7.48
CA ALA A 263 11.73 -17.49 8.33
C ALA A 263 12.81 -17.24 9.39
N GLY A 264 13.34 -18.31 9.99
CA GLY A 264 14.25 -18.21 11.12
C GLY A 264 15.52 -17.42 10.85
N LEU A 265 16.09 -17.54 9.65
CA LEU A 265 17.30 -16.79 9.28
C LEU A 265 17.04 -15.28 9.31
N GLU A 266 16.02 -14.81 8.57
CA GLU A 266 15.71 -13.40 8.45
C GLU A 266 15.26 -12.79 9.78
N LEU A 267 14.50 -13.55 10.57
CA LEU A 267 14.05 -13.12 11.90
C LEU A 267 15.22 -13.05 12.89
N GLY A 268 16.14 -13.99 12.82
CA GLY A 268 17.28 -14.08 13.75
C GLY A 268 18.43 -13.15 13.42
N THR A 269 18.60 -12.76 12.15
CA THR A 269 19.75 -11.97 11.70
C THR A 269 19.38 -10.56 11.20
N GLY A 270 18.12 -10.34 10.81
CA GLY A 270 17.70 -9.13 10.12
C GLY A 270 18.08 -9.08 8.64
N LEU A 271 18.79 -10.07 8.12
CA LEU A 271 19.08 -10.20 6.69
C LEU A 271 17.80 -10.52 5.92
N SER A 272 17.80 -10.24 4.63
CA SER A 272 16.70 -10.62 3.73
C SER A 272 17.23 -11.57 2.67
N VAL A 273 16.49 -12.64 2.39
CA VAL A 273 16.80 -13.57 1.30
C VAL A 273 15.84 -13.29 0.15
N ASN A 274 16.35 -12.71 -0.92
CA ASN A 274 15.62 -12.52 -2.17
C ASN A 274 15.99 -13.66 -3.14
N ILE A 275 14.98 -14.35 -3.65
CA ILE A 275 15.13 -15.49 -4.57
C ILE A 275 15.04 -15.10 -6.03
N ILE A 276 14.82 -13.82 -6.32
CA ILE A 276 14.75 -13.25 -7.68
C ILE A 276 15.76 -12.11 -7.78
N ASP A 277 16.63 -12.16 -8.79
CA ASP A 277 17.52 -11.05 -9.06
C ASP A 277 16.70 -9.81 -9.47
N PRO A 278 16.98 -8.62 -8.90
CA PRO A 278 16.29 -7.39 -9.29
C PRO A 278 16.42 -7.03 -10.77
N VAL A 279 17.49 -7.45 -11.46
CA VAL A 279 17.64 -7.29 -12.90
C VAL A 279 16.57 -8.08 -13.64
N ASP A 280 16.42 -9.38 -13.30
CA ASP A 280 15.42 -10.27 -13.91
C ASP A 280 13.99 -9.77 -13.61
N ALA A 281 13.75 -9.34 -12.38
CA ALA A 281 12.46 -8.77 -12.00
C ALA A 281 12.10 -7.55 -12.86
N ALA A 282 13.05 -6.65 -13.08
CA ALA A 282 12.85 -5.48 -13.94
C ALA A 282 12.64 -5.85 -15.40
N GLU A 283 13.37 -6.85 -15.92
CA GLU A 283 13.19 -7.33 -17.30
C GLU A 283 11.80 -7.90 -17.52
N ILE A 284 11.28 -8.69 -16.58
CA ILE A 284 9.93 -9.24 -16.66
C ILE A 284 8.89 -8.12 -16.59
N LEU A 285 9.04 -7.17 -15.66
CA LEU A 285 8.07 -6.08 -15.46
C LEU A 285 8.08 -5.05 -16.61
N ARG A 286 9.13 -5.00 -17.46
CA ARG A 286 9.14 -4.20 -18.68
C ARG A 286 8.27 -4.78 -19.79
N GLN A 287 7.95 -6.07 -19.73
CA GLN A 287 7.18 -6.72 -20.78
C GLN A 287 5.75 -6.17 -20.82
N GLU A 288 5.28 -5.90 -22.04
CA GLU A 288 3.91 -5.44 -22.27
C GLU A 288 2.91 -6.56 -21.97
N ILE A 289 1.84 -6.21 -21.30
CA ILE A 289 0.71 -7.12 -21.03
C ILE A 289 -0.33 -6.98 -22.14
N ARG A 290 -0.69 -8.08 -22.76
CA ARG A 290 -1.71 -8.15 -23.82
C ARG A 290 -2.98 -8.81 -23.31
#